data_2e4c5be18cc29f980b0490a0078b0c85
#
_entry.id   2e4c5be18cc29f980b0490a0078b0c85
#
_cell.length_a   1.000
_cell.length_b   1.000
_cell.length_c   1.000
_cell.angle_alpha   90.00
_cell.angle_beta   90.00
_cell.angle_gamma   90.00
#
_symmetry.space_group_name_H-M   'P 1'
#
loop_
_entity.id
_entity.type
_entity.pdbx_description
1 polymer ?
#
loop_
_entity_poly.entity_id
_entity_poly.type
_entity_poly.pdbx_seq_one_letter_code
_entity_poly.pdbx_strand_id
1 'polypeptide(L)'
;MPASATAAPVKPDVVNGVEGPSPDFGFLVALGDRVYYEDYGMDKAQFCGGSLVTSALVITAAHCVSDARAADLVVGTADIDGDLSGADMRISYVSAIKVHPNYDTRSQENDVAVLTLTTPLRGVPTVQPVTAQEAATLTAARAPVSVAGWGATNESKPWRFPEIYRIGDLVVFPDSACGGGQPFTLDGVRFSGYGPNEVNSRVMLCAEGVIDGQIVDSCVGDSGGPLIGGLGTDRRLVGIVSWGLEQCATRAGAGVYSRVAAFTTFLKSAGVPFAPAPDLGPQPPTVDRVTSTPTSLTVTVSAAATGTTPDSYSVSAVDDAGMVSSCTIEAPTGGTGRCTITGLLAAQDYTVTAIAIAGDLVSAPSKAIVVQPVGLPSTPRITYAKAQRGGFAGFIVDNLHGNGSPLTERVLRCTSRGETTRRAPIESQGLALISRLSPGAKYRCEAIVANDYGRATSRAVTLVAK
;
A
#
# COMPACT_ATOMS: atom_id res chain seq x y z
N MET A 1 31.01 30.95 22.45
CA MET A 1 29.91 30.09 22.01
C MET A 1 29.31 30.77 20.80
N PRO A 2 29.32 30.17 19.59
CA PRO A 2 28.63 30.75 18.45
C PRO A 2 27.12 30.50 18.63
N ALA A 3 26.33 31.56 18.46
CA ALA A 3 24.89 31.50 18.47
C ALA A 3 24.39 30.61 17.32
N SER A 4 23.58 29.62 17.66
CA SER A 4 22.78 28.87 16.68
C SER A 4 21.88 29.86 15.93
N ALA A 5 22.11 30.00 14.64
CA ALA A 5 21.16 30.63 13.74
C ALA A 5 19.92 29.72 13.71
N THR A 6 18.85 30.14 14.36
CA THR A 6 17.52 29.58 14.11
C THR A 6 17.15 29.90 12.67
N ALA A 7 17.04 28.87 11.84
CA ALA A 7 16.47 29.02 10.49
C ALA A 7 15.09 29.67 10.64
N ALA A 8 14.85 30.74 9.87
CA ALA A 8 13.53 31.36 9.80
C ALA A 8 12.51 30.30 9.35
N PRO A 9 11.27 30.30 9.89
CA PRO A 9 10.25 29.39 9.43
C PRO A 9 10.02 29.63 7.93
N VAL A 10 10.22 28.58 7.13
CA VAL A 10 9.91 28.55 5.71
C VAL A 10 8.40 28.78 5.60
N LYS A 11 7.99 29.84 4.92
CA LYS A 11 6.57 30.10 4.64
C LYS A 11 6.15 29.18 3.51
N PRO A 12 5.14 28.35 3.69
CA PRO A 12 4.68 27.41 2.69
C PRO A 12 3.74 28.06 1.65
N ASP A 13 3.83 27.61 0.38
CA ASP A 13 3.05 28.08 -0.80
C ASP A 13 3.06 26.96 -1.89
N VAL A 14 2.21 26.78 -2.83
CA VAL A 14 1.06 25.89 -3.09
C VAL A 14 0.47 25.92 -1.74
N VAL A 15 -0.75 26.09 -1.47
CA VAL A 15 -1.10 26.33 -0.06
C VAL A 15 -0.36 25.36 0.82
N ASN A 16 0.61 25.86 1.62
CA ASN A 16 1.50 25.09 2.49
C ASN A 16 2.51 24.13 1.80
N GLY A 17 2.81 24.30 0.51
CA GLY A 17 3.87 23.59 -0.21
C GLY A 17 5.27 24.17 0.00
N VAL A 18 6.27 23.62 -0.67
CA VAL A 18 7.67 24.09 -0.64
C VAL A 18 8.04 24.77 -1.95
N GLU A 19 8.96 25.73 -1.89
CA GLU A 19 9.45 26.45 -3.06
C GLU A 19 10.28 25.52 -3.95
N GLY A 20 10.03 25.56 -5.29
CA GLY A 20 10.89 24.97 -6.29
C GLY A 20 12.25 25.70 -6.38
N PRO A 21 13.07 25.40 -7.39
CA PRO A 21 12.87 24.36 -8.39
C PRO A 21 13.15 22.94 -7.90
N SER A 22 12.59 21.97 -8.61
CA SER A 22 12.94 20.56 -8.45
C SER A 22 13.16 19.92 -9.82
N PRO A 23 14.21 19.11 -10.00
CA PRO A 23 14.41 18.36 -11.23
C PRO A 23 13.24 17.42 -11.55
N ASP A 24 12.41 17.14 -10.55
CA ASP A 24 11.23 16.31 -10.68
C ASP A 24 10.09 16.98 -11.46
N PHE A 25 10.12 18.30 -11.64
CA PHE A 25 9.11 19.07 -12.33
C PHE A 25 9.65 19.87 -13.53
N GLY A 26 10.81 19.53 -14.07
CA GLY A 26 11.39 20.22 -15.23
C GLY A 26 10.54 20.20 -16.50
N PHE A 27 9.45 19.42 -16.53
CA PHE A 27 8.43 19.36 -17.58
C PHE A 27 7.22 20.27 -17.32
N LEU A 28 7.16 20.93 -16.14
CA LEU A 28 6.10 21.86 -15.81
C LEU A 28 6.14 23.07 -16.74
N VAL A 29 5.00 23.43 -17.29
CA VAL A 29 4.85 24.60 -18.12
C VAL A 29 3.69 25.47 -17.64
N ALA A 30 3.84 26.78 -17.80
CA ALA A 30 2.78 27.75 -17.63
C ALA A 30 2.04 27.93 -18.96
N LEU A 31 0.71 28.06 -18.89
CA LEU A 31 -0.16 28.45 -19.99
C LEU A 31 -0.64 29.87 -19.77
N GLY A 32 -0.39 30.74 -20.73
CA GLY A 32 -0.71 32.16 -20.65
C GLY A 32 -1.50 32.70 -21.85
N ASP A 33 -2.10 33.87 -21.65
CA ASP A 33 -2.66 34.68 -22.72
C ASP A 33 -1.53 35.35 -23.51
N ARG A 34 -1.57 35.21 -24.82
CA ARG A 34 -0.52 35.71 -25.72
C ARG A 34 -0.37 37.23 -25.67
N VAL A 35 -1.46 38.00 -25.68
CA VAL A 35 -1.40 39.45 -25.68
C VAL A 35 -0.82 39.95 -24.36
N TYR A 36 -1.27 39.36 -23.24
CA TYR A 36 -0.69 39.69 -21.93
C TYR A 36 0.79 39.35 -21.84
N TYR A 37 1.19 38.23 -22.41
CA TYR A 37 2.61 37.82 -22.47
C TYR A 37 3.45 38.84 -23.25
N GLU A 38 2.99 39.23 -24.43
CA GLU A 38 3.70 40.19 -25.29
C GLU A 38 3.83 41.61 -24.65
N ASP A 39 2.87 41.99 -23.83
CA ASP A 39 2.84 43.29 -23.15
C ASP A 39 3.52 43.28 -21.76
N TYR A 40 3.40 42.19 -20.97
CA TYR A 40 3.74 42.22 -19.55
C TYR A 40 4.62 41.02 -19.07
N GLY A 41 4.94 40.04 -19.94
CA GLY A 41 5.71 38.84 -19.58
C GLY A 41 4.86 37.67 -19.13
N MET A 42 5.51 36.51 -18.99
CA MET A 42 4.83 35.26 -18.71
C MET A 42 4.26 35.15 -17.28
N ASP A 43 4.93 35.76 -16.33
CA ASP A 43 4.51 35.85 -14.92
C ASP A 43 3.18 36.60 -14.73
N LYS A 44 2.83 37.48 -15.67
CA LYS A 44 1.54 38.21 -15.68
C LYS A 44 0.51 37.58 -16.61
N ALA A 45 0.97 36.83 -17.62
CA ALA A 45 0.10 36.20 -18.61
C ALA A 45 -0.43 34.84 -18.15
N GLN A 46 0.24 34.20 -17.21
CA GLN A 46 -0.11 32.85 -16.73
C GLN A 46 -1.48 32.83 -16.07
N PHE A 47 -2.32 31.86 -16.46
CA PHE A 47 -3.63 31.59 -15.86
C PHE A 47 -3.86 30.11 -15.57
N CYS A 48 -3.12 29.21 -16.21
CA CYS A 48 -3.15 27.77 -16.00
C CYS A 48 -1.74 27.17 -16.09
N GLY A 49 -1.61 25.93 -15.67
CA GLY A 49 -0.43 25.10 -15.84
C GLY A 49 -0.59 24.07 -16.95
N GLY A 50 0.46 23.30 -17.18
CA GLY A 50 0.46 22.16 -18.10
C GLY A 50 1.66 21.26 -17.89
N SER A 51 1.63 20.11 -18.57
CA SER A 51 2.67 19.10 -18.53
C SER A 51 3.21 18.83 -19.93
N LEU A 52 4.49 19.08 -20.15
CA LEU A 52 5.15 18.76 -21.42
C LEU A 52 5.35 17.23 -21.52
N VAL A 53 4.66 16.57 -22.45
CA VAL A 53 4.72 15.11 -22.63
C VAL A 53 5.56 14.69 -23.83
N THR A 54 5.79 15.59 -24.77
CA THR A 54 6.84 15.55 -25.80
C THR A 54 7.36 16.99 -25.99
N SER A 55 8.44 17.18 -26.73
CA SER A 55 8.92 18.55 -27.03
C SER A 55 7.87 19.44 -27.71
N ALA A 56 6.78 18.88 -28.25
CA ALA A 56 5.77 19.60 -29.03
C ALA A 56 4.33 19.43 -28.51
N LEU A 57 4.10 18.61 -27.46
CA LEU A 57 2.77 18.33 -26.93
C LEU A 57 2.72 18.61 -25.44
N VAL A 58 1.69 19.35 -25.02
CA VAL A 58 1.38 19.68 -23.64
C VAL A 58 0.01 19.11 -23.27
N ILE A 59 -0.09 18.44 -22.12
CA ILE A 59 -1.36 18.07 -21.50
C ILE A 59 -1.73 19.18 -20.51
N THR A 60 -2.98 19.63 -20.55
CA THR A 60 -3.57 20.59 -19.62
C THR A 60 -5.04 20.26 -19.37
N ALA A 61 -5.75 21.05 -18.55
CA ALA A 61 -7.18 20.92 -18.34
C ALA A 61 -7.99 21.48 -19.53
N ALA A 62 -9.14 20.89 -19.79
CA ALA A 62 -10.04 21.37 -20.85
C ALA A 62 -10.63 22.73 -20.48
N HIS A 63 -10.97 22.97 -19.23
CA HIS A 63 -11.53 24.26 -18.78
C HIS A 63 -10.59 25.44 -19.01
N CYS A 64 -9.28 25.22 -19.08
CA CYS A 64 -8.31 26.26 -19.40
C CYS A 64 -8.40 26.75 -20.85
N VAL A 65 -8.91 25.91 -21.79
CA VAL A 65 -8.74 26.15 -23.23
C VAL A 65 -9.99 25.87 -24.07
N SER A 66 -11.11 25.43 -23.48
CA SER A 66 -12.33 25.04 -24.23
C SER A 66 -12.91 26.18 -25.06
N ASP A 67 -12.77 27.43 -24.60
CA ASP A 67 -13.27 28.61 -25.27
C ASP A 67 -12.16 29.45 -25.93
N ALA A 68 -10.91 29.00 -25.86
CA ALA A 68 -9.75 29.71 -26.39
C ALA A 68 -9.48 29.37 -27.86
N ARG A 69 -8.90 30.29 -28.59
CA ARG A 69 -8.28 30.02 -29.91
C ARG A 69 -6.79 29.71 -29.70
N ALA A 70 -6.28 28.75 -30.41
CA ALA A 70 -4.86 28.35 -30.30
C ALA A 70 -3.91 29.57 -30.51
N ALA A 71 -4.23 30.51 -31.41
CA ALA A 71 -3.43 31.69 -31.69
C ALA A 71 -3.35 32.68 -30.50
N ASP A 72 -4.26 32.59 -29.54
CA ASP A 72 -4.31 33.46 -28.37
C ASP A 72 -3.52 32.91 -27.18
N LEU A 73 -2.92 31.73 -27.35
CA LEU A 73 -2.24 31.02 -26.26
C LEU A 73 -0.72 31.00 -26.43
N VAL A 74 -0.03 31.07 -25.31
CA VAL A 74 1.42 30.94 -25.18
C VAL A 74 1.74 29.93 -24.06
N VAL A 75 2.80 29.15 -24.25
CA VAL A 75 3.34 28.21 -23.27
C VAL A 75 4.75 28.62 -22.92
N GLY A 76 5.04 28.74 -21.62
CA GLY A 76 6.37 29.06 -21.09
C GLY A 76 6.86 27.97 -20.13
N THR A 77 8.16 27.63 -20.19
CA THR A 77 8.81 26.84 -19.16
C THR A 77 9.23 27.75 -18.02
N ALA A 78 9.45 27.20 -16.81
CA ALA A 78 10.26 27.89 -15.81
C ALA A 78 11.71 28.06 -16.32
N ASP A 79 12.44 29.00 -15.76
CA ASP A 79 13.89 29.06 -15.84
C ASP A 79 14.53 28.06 -14.87
N ILE A 80 15.86 28.10 -14.71
CA ILE A 80 16.61 27.22 -13.82
C ILE A 80 16.23 27.40 -12.34
N ASP A 81 15.75 28.58 -11.97
CA ASP A 81 15.36 28.93 -10.60
C ASP A 81 13.86 28.70 -10.33
N GLY A 82 13.11 28.24 -11.33
CA GLY A 82 11.67 27.99 -11.22
C GLY A 82 10.77 29.19 -11.51
N ASP A 83 11.36 30.30 -11.99
CA ASP A 83 10.71 31.58 -12.26
C ASP A 83 10.17 31.64 -13.70
N LEU A 84 9.09 32.42 -13.90
CA LEU A 84 8.48 32.71 -15.21
C LEU A 84 8.99 34.01 -15.84
N SER A 85 9.94 34.68 -15.21
CA SER A 85 10.55 35.93 -15.71
C SER A 85 12.03 35.79 -16.06
N GLY A 86 12.63 34.62 -15.80
CA GLY A 86 14.06 34.37 -15.97
C GLY A 86 14.53 34.34 -17.43
N ALA A 87 15.82 34.59 -17.63
CA ALA A 87 16.43 34.70 -18.96
C ALA A 87 16.50 33.39 -19.74
N ASP A 88 16.49 32.25 -19.03
CA ASP A 88 16.55 30.89 -19.61
C ASP A 88 15.17 30.27 -19.88
N MET A 89 14.11 30.99 -19.60
CA MET A 89 12.73 30.62 -19.90
C MET A 89 12.56 30.39 -21.41
N ARG A 90 11.89 29.32 -21.77
CA ARG A 90 11.59 28.98 -23.18
C ARG A 90 10.12 29.14 -23.46
N ILE A 91 9.81 29.78 -24.57
CA ILE A 91 8.46 30.10 -25.00
C ILE A 91 8.13 29.37 -26.30
N SER A 92 6.89 28.93 -26.41
CA SER A 92 6.28 28.52 -27.67
C SER A 92 4.82 28.93 -27.73
N TYR A 93 4.36 29.30 -28.90
CA TYR A 93 2.94 29.53 -29.16
C TYR A 93 2.22 28.22 -29.45
N VAL A 94 0.89 28.24 -29.32
CA VAL A 94 0.05 27.07 -29.56
C VAL A 94 -0.44 27.09 -31.02
N SER A 95 -0.30 25.96 -31.72
CA SER A 95 -0.79 25.81 -33.11
C SER A 95 -2.13 25.06 -33.18
N ALA A 96 -2.43 24.19 -32.22
CA ALA A 96 -3.70 23.48 -32.16
C ALA A 96 -4.08 23.12 -30.72
N ILE A 97 -5.39 23.07 -30.48
CA ILE A 97 -6.01 22.63 -29.22
C ILE A 97 -6.88 21.40 -29.55
N LYS A 98 -6.76 20.34 -28.77
CA LYS A 98 -7.65 19.19 -28.81
C LYS A 98 -8.26 18.97 -27.43
N VAL A 99 -9.51 19.40 -27.27
CA VAL A 99 -10.30 19.18 -26.05
C VAL A 99 -10.92 17.80 -26.09
N HIS A 100 -11.06 17.13 -24.94
CA HIS A 100 -11.77 15.86 -24.84
C HIS A 100 -13.23 16.04 -25.33
N PRO A 101 -13.74 15.18 -26.25
CA PRO A 101 -15.04 15.42 -26.88
C PRO A 101 -16.24 15.35 -25.91
N ASN A 102 -16.07 14.70 -24.77
CA ASN A 102 -17.10 14.57 -23.75
C ASN A 102 -16.79 15.48 -22.51
N TYR A 103 -15.98 16.52 -22.67
CA TYR A 103 -15.78 17.48 -21.60
C TYR A 103 -17.11 18.15 -21.26
N ASP A 104 -17.47 18.18 -19.98
CA ASP A 104 -18.68 18.83 -19.47
C ASP A 104 -18.33 19.99 -18.55
N THR A 105 -18.69 21.20 -18.95
CA THR A 105 -18.36 22.44 -18.24
C THR A 105 -19.10 22.61 -16.90
N ARG A 106 -20.13 21.81 -16.61
CA ARG A 106 -20.90 21.89 -15.36
C ARG A 106 -20.35 20.92 -14.31
N SER A 107 -20.12 19.68 -14.73
CA SER A 107 -19.61 18.63 -13.83
C SER A 107 -18.09 18.59 -13.79
N GLN A 108 -17.41 19.28 -14.71
CA GLN A 108 -15.97 19.21 -14.96
C GLN A 108 -15.50 17.77 -15.30
N GLU A 109 -16.41 16.89 -15.71
CA GLU A 109 -16.04 15.56 -16.16
C GLU A 109 -15.25 15.61 -17.48
N ASN A 110 -14.27 14.74 -17.62
CA ASN A 110 -13.39 14.67 -18.79
C ASN A 110 -12.60 15.96 -19.05
N ASP A 111 -12.21 16.63 -17.99
CA ASP A 111 -11.48 17.89 -18.02
C ASP A 111 -10.01 17.65 -18.40
N VAL A 112 -9.77 17.42 -19.68
CA VAL A 112 -8.45 17.19 -20.27
C VAL A 112 -8.38 17.72 -21.69
N ALA A 113 -7.27 18.38 -22.04
CA ALA A 113 -6.94 18.83 -23.37
C ALA A 113 -5.47 18.58 -23.70
N VAL A 114 -5.16 18.53 -25.00
CA VAL A 114 -3.80 18.44 -25.54
C VAL A 114 -3.55 19.64 -26.43
N LEU A 115 -2.46 20.34 -26.17
CA LEU A 115 -1.97 21.45 -26.98
C LEU A 115 -0.83 20.99 -27.86
N THR A 116 -0.82 21.42 -29.13
CA THR A 116 0.31 21.26 -30.04
C THR A 116 1.05 22.59 -30.14
N LEU A 117 2.34 22.55 -29.86
CA LEU A 117 3.20 23.73 -29.89
C LEU A 117 3.64 24.06 -31.34
N THR A 118 3.77 25.34 -31.65
CA THR A 118 4.28 25.83 -32.95
C THR A 118 5.78 25.52 -33.10
N THR A 119 6.54 25.75 -32.03
CA THR A 119 7.97 25.49 -31.96
C THR A 119 8.26 24.46 -30.87
N PRO A 120 8.85 23.29 -31.19
CA PRO A 120 9.19 22.30 -30.19
C PRO A 120 10.18 22.83 -29.14
N LEU A 121 9.89 22.62 -27.87
CA LEU A 121 10.74 22.95 -26.71
C LEU A 121 11.79 21.84 -26.50
N ARG A 122 12.75 21.73 -27.43
CA ARG A 122 13.78 20.69 -27.42
C ARG A 122 14.72 20.83 -26.23
N GLY A 123 15.09 19.69 -25.58
CA GLY A 123 16.00 19.68 -24.43
C GLY A 123 15.31 20.05 -23.11
N VAL A 124 14.01 20.39 -23.12
CA VAL A 124 13.19 20.49 -21.91
C VAL A 124 12.78 19.07 -21.50
N PRO A 125 12.86 18.70 -20.22
CA PRO A 125 12.37 17.41 -19.71
C PRO A 125 10.90 17.19 -20.09
N THR A 126 10.48 15.94 -20.15
CA THR A 126 9.10 15.53 -20.42
C THR A 126 8.64 14.52 -19.38
N VAL A 127 7.32 14.45 -19.14
CA VAL A 127 6.72 13.43 -18.28
C VAL A 127 5.87 12.47 -19.10
N GLN A 128 5.89 11.20 -18.74
CA GLN A 128 5.03 10.19 -19.38
C GLN A 128 3.68 10.10 -18.66
N PRO A 129 2.56 10.03 -19.40
CA PRO A 129 1.27 9.74 -18.79
C PRO A 129 1.26 8.32 -18.21
N VAL A 130 0.57 8.16 -17.08
CA VAL A 130 0.39 6.87 -16.44
C VAL A 130 -0.42 5.93 -17.31
N THR A 131 0.02 4.67 -17.41
CA THR A 131 -0.78 3.61 -18.06
C THR A 131 -1.84 3.08 -17.07
N ALA A 132 -2.86 2.38 -17.58
CA ALA A 132 -3.88 1.75 -16.74
C ALA A 132 -3.28 0.74 -15.73
N GLN A 133 -2.21 0.05 -16.11
CA GLN A 133 -1.52 -0.89 -15.25
C GLN A 133 -0.79 -0.19 -14.10
N GLU A 134 -0.02 0.85 -14.39
CA GLU A 134 0.70 1.65 -13.39
C GLU A 134 -0.26 2.37 -12.44
N ALA A 135 -1.40 2.84 -12.95
CA ALA A 135 -2.41 3.56 -12.18
C ALA A 135 -2.96 2.75 -11.01
N ALA A 136 -3.05 1.42 -11.15
CA ALA A 136 -3.50 0.55 -10.06
C ALA A 136 -2.66 0.70 -8.77
N THR A 137 -1.38 1.04 -8.92
CA THR A 137 -0.46 1.27 -7.79
C THR A 137 -0.30 2.77 -7.52
N LEU A 138 -0.01 3.56 -8.56
CA LEU A 138 0.34 4.98 -8.41
C LEU A 138 -0.85 5.87 -8.02
N THR A 139 -2.09 5.41 -8.21
CA THR A 139 -3.31 6.11 -7.79
C THR A 139 -4.15 5.30 -6.79
N ALA A 140 -3.55 4.31 -6.14
CA ALA A 140 -4.19 3.59 -5.04
C ALA A 140 -4.46 4.54 -3.85
N ALA A 141 -5.45 4.21 -3.02
CA ALA A 141 -5.71 4.97 -1.80
C ALA A 141 -4.44 5.11 -0.95
N ARG A 142 -4.11 6.32 -0.53
CA ARG A 142 -2.88 6.71 0.19
C ARG A 142 -1.59 6.60 -0.63
N ALA A 143 -1.66 6.38 -1.94
CA ALA A 143 -0.46 6.50 -2.78
C ALA A 143 0.12 7.92 -2.67
N PRO A 144 1.43 8.08 -2.46
CA PRO A 144 2.07 9.39 -2.44
C PRO A 144 2.07 9.96 -3.86
N VAL A 145 1.72 11.24 -3.95
CA VAL A 145 1.72 12.01 -5.20
C VAL A 145 2.19 13.42 -4.88
N SER A 146 2.68 14.15 -5.89
CA SER A 146 3.09 15.53 -5.72
C SER A 146 2.49 16.41 -6.82
N VAL A 147 2.07 17.62 -6.45
CA VAL A 147 1.55 18.65 -7.36
C VAL A 147 2.54 19.81 -7.44
N ALA A 148 2.61 20.48 -8.57
CA ALA A 148 3.40 21.72 -8.70
C ALA A 148 2.72 22.73 -9.61
N GLY A 149 2.92 24.01 -9.30
CA GLY A 149 2.42 25.11 -10.09
C GLY A 149 2.71 26.49 -9.51
N TRP A 150 2.27 27.52 -10.23
CA TRP A 150 2.37 28.93 -9.84
C TRP A 150 1.02 29.48 -9.33
N GLY A 151 0.14 28.60 -8.84
CA GLY A 151 -1.15 28.99 -8.31
C GLY A 151 -1.05 29.80 -7.03
N ALA A 152 -2.20 30.30 -6.58
CA ALA A 152 -2.30 31.13 -5.40
C ALA A 152 -1.79 30.41 -4.15
N THR A 153 -1.02 31.13 -3.34
CA THR A 153 -0.31 30.63 -2.17
C THR A 153 -1.04 30.90 -0.86
N ASN A 154 -2.16 31.62 -0.93
CA ASN A 154 -2.93 32.02 0.24
C ASN A 154 -4.41 32.04 -0.10
N GLU A 155 -5.19 31.22 0.57
CA GLU A 155 -6.65 31.15 0.46
C GLU A 155 -7.37 32.49 0.66
N SER A 156 -6.80 33.40 1.47
CA SER A 156 -7.34 34.77 1.71
C SER A 156 -6.96 35.78 0.63
N LYS A 157 -6.05 35.42 -0.29
CA LYS A 157 -5.54 36.29 -1.37
C LYS A 157 -5.33 35.48 -2.65
N PRO A 158 -6.39 34.97 -3.27
CA PRO A 158 -6.29 34.04 -4.40
C PRO A 158 -5.70 34.64 -5.69
N TRP A 159 -5.40 35.94 -5.73
CA TRP A 159 -4.76 36.67 -6.84
C TRP A 159 -3.29 37.03 -6.58
N ARG A 160 -2.67 36.46 -5.53
CA ARG A 160 -1.23 36.55 -5.31
C ARG A 160 -0.58 35.25 -5.78
N PHE A 161 0.02 35.33 -6.96
CA PHE A 161 0.78 34.25 -7.56
C PHE A 161 2.26 34.35 -7.16
N PRO A 162 2.94 33.22 -6.87
CA PRO A 162 4.38 33.24 -6.59
C PRO A 162 5.19 33.46 -7.87
N GLU A 163 6.39 34.00 -7.73
CA GLU A 163 7.34 34.16 -8.84
C GLU A 163 7.94 32.77 -9.18
N ILE A 164 8.28 31.99 -8.17
CA ILE A 164 8.83 30.63 -8.28
C ILE A 164 7.71 29.62 -8.01
N TYR A 165 7.57 28.59 -8.86
CA TYR A 165 6.54 27.58 -8.63
C TYR A 165 6.73 26.83 -7.29
N ARG A 166 5.65 26.28 -6.80
CA ARG A 166 5.61 25.56 -5.52
C ARG A 166 5.26 24.10 -5.74
N ILE A 167 5.69 23.27 -4.80
CA ILE A 167 5.49 21.83 -4.81
C ILE A 167 4.76 21.43 -3.53
N GLY A 168 3.68 20.64 -3.68
CA GLY A 168 2.94 20.06 -2.58
C GLY A 168 3.01 18.54 -2.60
N ASP A 169 3.40 17.94 -1.48
CA ASP A 169 3.33 16.50 -1.30
C ASP A 169 1.95 16.12 -0.75
N LEU A 170 1.27 15.23 -1.48
CA LEU A 170 -0.10 14.85 -1.25
C LEU A 170 -0.22 13.31 -1.19
N VAL A 171 -1.40 12.84 -0.81
CA VAL A 171 -1.78 11.43 -0.97
C VAL A 171 -3.12 11.32 -1.68
N VAL A 172 -3.30 10.28 -2.47
CA VAL A 172 -4.55 9.97 -3.14
C VAL A 172 -5.60 9.54 -2.11
N PHE A 173 -6.79 10.13 -2.15
CA PHE A 173 -7.91 9.73 -1.32
C PHE A 173 -8.58 8.47 -1.90
N PRO A 174 -9.15 7.58 -1.06
CA PRO A 174 -9.98 6.49 -1.55
C PRO A 174 -11.20 7.02 -2.29
N ASP A 175 -11.64 6.35 -3.34
CA ASP A 175 -12.83 6.73 -4.11
C ASP A 175 -14.08 6.86 -3.24
N SER A 176 -14.16 6.12 -2.12
CA SER A 176 -15.24 6.23 -1.14
C SER A 176 -15.28 7.59 -0.42
N ALA A 177 -14.15 8.26 -0.29
CA ALA A 177 -14.07 9.61 0.27
C ALA A 177 -14.10 10.68 -0.84
N CYS A 178 -13.51 10.40 -1.99
CA CYS A 178 -13.48 11.31 -3.13
C CYS A 178 -14.89 11.61 -3.67
N GLY A 179 -15.74 10.60 -3.87
CA GLY A 179 -17.09 10.78 -4.39
C GLY A 179 -18.15 9.85 -3.76
N GLY A 180 -17.78 9.14 -2.69
CA GLY A 180 -18.64 8.16 -2.02
C GLY A 180 -19.26 8.64 -0.71
N GLY A 181 -19.09 9.89 -0.31
CA GLY A 181 -19.69 10.46 0.89
C GLY A 181 -19.06 9.99 2.21
N GLN A 182 -17.91 9.32 2.17
CA GLN A 182 -17.22 8.86 3.37
C GLN A 182 -16.12 9.84 3.78
N PRO A 183 -15.97 10.14 5.08
CA PRO A 183 -14.87 10.97 5.54
C PRO A 183 -13.53 10.20 5.45
N PHE A 184 -12.44 10.96 5.31
CA PHE A 184 -11.07 10.43 5.29
C PHE A 184 -10.22 11.15 6.34
N THR A 185 -9.33 10.42 7.00
CA THR A 185 -8.40 11.02 7.98
C THR A 185 -6.96 10.81 7.50
N LEU A 186 -6.23 11.91 7.38
CA LEU A 186 -4.82 11.97 7.01
C LEU A 186 -4.07 12.75 8.11
N ASP A 187 -3.06 12.12 8.72
CA ASP A 187 -2.17 12.70 9.73
C ASP A 187 -2.90 13.51 10.84
N GLY A 188 -4.01 12.92 11.32
CA GLY A 188 -4.86 13.51 12.37
C GLY A 188 -5.86 14.56 11.89
N VAL A 189 -5.78 15.01 10.64
CA VAL A 189 -6.76 15.92 10.02
C VAL A 189 -7.89 15.10 9.39
N ARG A 190 -9.13 15.40 9.77
CA ARG A 190 -10.32 14.75 9.21
C ARG A 190 -10.90 15.61 8.09
N PHE A 191 -11.03 15.03 6.92
CA PHE A 191 -11.70 15.59 5.75
C PHE A 191 -13.12 15.02 5.65
N SER A 192 -14.09 15.85 5.30
CA SER A 192 -15.49 15.42 5.13
C SER A 192 -15.67 14.56 3.88
N GLY A 193 -14.90 14.84 2.83
CA GLY A 193 -15.08 14.26 1.50
C GLY A 193 -16.26 14.89 0.74
N TYR A 194 -16.40 14.49 -0.53
CA TYR A 194 -17.50 14.94 -1.38
C TYR A 194 -18.70 14.00 -1.27
N GLY A 195 -19.91 14.55 -1.45
CA GLY A 195 -21.14 13.79 -1.46
C GLY A 195 -21.25 12.79 -2.63
N PRO A 196 -22.20 11.84 -2.55
CA PRO A 196 -22.43 10.91 -3.64
C PRO A 196 -22.77 11.65 -4.94
N ASN A 197 -22.12 11.31 -6.04
CA ASN A 197 -22.26 11.88 -7.39
C ASN A 197 -21.72 13.32 -7.57
N GLU A 198 -21.02 13.90 -6.60
CA GLU A 198 -20.33 15.17 -6.79
C GLU A 198 -19.00 14.98 -7.55
N VAL A 199 -18.34 13.85 -7.34
CA VAL A 199 -17.10 13.46 -8.04
C VAL A 199 -17.31 12.12 -8.73
N ASN A 200 -17.06 12.07 -10.04
CA ASN A 200 -17.07 10.81 -10.80
C ASN A 200 -15.69 10.15 -10.73
N SER A 201 -15.49 9.20 -9.82
CA SER A 201 -14.21 8.51 -9.61
C SER A 201 -13.70 7.68 -10.79
N ARG A 202 -14.52 7.47 -11.83
CA ARG A 202 -14.07 6.84 -13.09
C ARG A 202 -13.13 7.73 -13.89
N VAL A 203 -13.33 9.05 -13.84
CA VAL A 203 -12.59 10.04 -14.62
C VAL A 203 -11.90 11.09 -13.75
N MET A 204 -12.12 11.08 -12.45
CA MET A 204 -11.55 11.98 -11.45
C MET A 204 -10.87 11.22 -10.33
N LEU A 205 -9.95 11.85 -9.63
CA LEU A 205 -9.37 11.40 -8.37
C LEU A 205 -9.20 12.60 -7.44
N CYS A 206 -9.17 12.37 -6.13
CA CYS A 206 -8.91 13.39 -5.14
C CYS A 206 -7.55 13.15 -4.48
N ALA A 207 -6.83 14.23 -4.22
CA ALA A 207 -5.58 14.18 -3.47
C ALA A 207 -5.45 15.42 -2.60
N GLU A 208 -4.85 15.25 -1.43
CA GLU A 208 -4.60 16.29 -0.44
C GLU A 208 -3.40 15.92 0.40
N GLY A 209 -2.71 16.91 0.98
CA GLY A 209 -1.60 16.68 1.88
C GLY A 209 -1.84 17.27 3.28
N VAL A 210 -1.05 16.79 4.24
CA VAL A 210 -0.97 17.38 5.58
C VAL A 210 0.49 17.38 6.01
N ILE A 211 1.03 18.57 6.31
CA ILE A 211 2.38 18.74 6.85
C ILE A 211 2.27 19.58 8.13
N ASP A 212 2.76 19.06 9.24
CA ASP A 212 2.71 19.72 10.57
C ASP A 212 1.30 20.19 10.97
N GLY A 213 0.26 19.40 10.57
CA GLY A 213 -1.14 19.71 10.84
C GLY A 213 -1.75 20.79 9.92
N GLN A 214 -0.97 21.32 8.96
CA GLN A 214 -1.43 22.22 7.92
C GLN A 214 -1.82 21.43 6.66
N ILE A 215 -2.92 21.83 6.02
CA ILE A 215 -3.38 21.18 4.78
C ILE A 215 -2.57 21.75 3.61
N VAL A 216 -2.04 20.85 2.76
CA VAL A 216 -1.32 21.17 1.53
C VAL A 216 -2.24 20.92 0.35
N ASP A 217 -2.47 21.92 -0.49
CA ASP A 217 -3.44 21.83 -1.59
C ASP A 217 -3.00 22.65 -2.82
N SER A 218 -3.43 22.20 -4.00
CA SER A 218 -3.42 23.03 -5.21
C SER A 218 -4.50 24.12 -5.13
N CYS A 219 -4.28 25.26 -5.79
CA CYS A 219 -5.20 26.38 -5.70
C CYS A 219 -5.42 27.06 -7.07
N VAL A 220 -6.14 28.17 -7.08
CA VAL A 220 -6.41 28.98 -8.29
C VAL A 220 -5.10 29.31 -9.01
N GLY A 221 -5.01 29.00 -10.30
CA GLY A 221 -3.80 29.17 -11.12
C GLY A 221 -2.95 27.91 -11.29
N ASP A 222 -3.14 26.86 -10.45
CA ASP A 222 -2.53 25.54 -10.65
C ASP A 222 -3.30 24.67 -11.66
N SER A 223 -4.51 25.07 -12.04
CA SER A 223 -5.39 24.42 -13.02
C SER A 223 -4.62 23.96 -14.27
N GLY A 224 -4.84 22.72 -14.71
CA GLY A 224 -4.12 22.12 -15.83
C GLY A 224 -2.72 21.61 -15.50
N GLY A 225 -2.16 21.99 -14.36
CA GLY A 225 -0.86 21.56 -13.87
C GLY A 225 -0.81 20.07 -13.51
N PRO A 226 0.40 19.51 -13.30
CA PRO A 226 0.62 18.09 -13.06
C PRO A 226 0.33 17.67 -11.63
N LEU A 227 -0.30 16.50 -11.50
CA LEU A 227 -0.17 15.62 -10.33
C LEU A 227 0.68 14.43 -10.75
N ILE A 228 1.83 14.23 -10.11
CA ILE A 228 2.73 13.12 -10.41
C ILE A 228 2.75 12.06 -9.32
N GLY A 229 2.87 10.79 -9.72
CA GLY A 229 3.13 9.65 -8.84
C GLY A 229 4.40 8.92 -9.27
N GLY A 230 5.00 8.18 -8.35
CA GLY A 230 6.30 7.54 -8.56
C GLY A 230 7.48 8.45 -8.25
N LEU A 231 8.69 7.93 -8.33
CA LEU A 231 9.93 8.62 -7.99
C LEU A 231 10.94 8.55 -9.13
N GLY A 232 11.80 9.56 -9.26
CA GLY A 232 12.90 9.56 -10.22
C GLY A 232 12.46 9.31 -11.67
N THR A 233 13.04 8.32 -12.34
CA THR A 233 12.72 7.94 -13.72
C THR A 233 11.34 7.28 -13.89
N ASP A 234 10.78 6.77 -12.79
CA ASP A 234 9.49 6.06 -12.78
C ASP A 234 8.30 7.01 -12.54
N ARG A 235 8.56 8.31 -12.55
CA ARG A 235 7.51 9.34 -12.48
C ARG A 235 6.52 9.22 -13.61
N ARG A 236 5.23 9.38 -13.26
CA ARG A 236 4.14 9.44 -14.23
C ARG A 236 3.20 10.59 -13.92
N LEU A 237 2.68 11.20 -14.95
CA LEU A 237 1.53 12.10 -14.84
C LEU A 237 0.30 11.27 -14.53
N VAL A 238 -0.17 11.32 -13.28
CA VAL A 238 -1.32 10.53 -12.78
C VAL A 238 -2.61 11.33 -12.74
N GLY A 239 -2.50 12.66 -12.58
CA GLY A 239 -3.63 13.57 -12.54
C GLY A 239 -3.31 14.91 -13.20
N ILE A 240 -4.36 15.68 -13.49
CA ILE A 240 -4.31 17.05 -14.00
C ILE A 240 -5.14 17.89 -13.04
N VAL A 241 -4.61 18.96 -12.48
CA VAL A 241 -5.36 19.85 -11.59
C VAL A 241 -6.62 20.34 -12.31
N SER A 242 -7.78 20.09 -11.73
CA SER A 242 -9.06 20.38 -12.37
C SER A 242 -9.89 21.37 -11.58
N TRP A 243 -10.42 20.98 -10.42
CA TRP A 243 -11.26 21.84 -9.60
C TRP A 243 -11.15 21.46 -8.11
N GLY A 244 -11.75 22.26 -7.25
CA GLY A 244 -11.85 22.04 -5.82
C GLY A 244 -12.97 22.91 -5.24
N LEU A 245 -13.00 23.00 -3.92
CA LEU A 245 -13.90 23.92 -3.24
C LEU A 245 -13.45 25.36 -3.49
N GLU A 246 -14.37 26.31 -3.33
CA GLU A 246 -14.11 27.73 -3.52
C GLU A 246 -12.92 28.24 -2.67
N GLN A 247 -12.70 27.62 -1.52
CA GLN A 247 -11.58 27.86 -0.62
C GLN A 247 -10.62 26.65 -0.65
N CYS A 248 -9.35 26.88 -1.02
CA CYS A 248 -8.32 25.86 -1.03
C CYS A 248 -7.90 25.46 0.39
N ALA A 249 -7.28 24.28 0.55
CA ALA A 249 -6.72 23.77 1.80
C ALA A 249 -7.74 23.70 2.94
N THR A 250 -8.95 23.23 2.68
CA THR A 250 -10.02 23.12 3.67
C THR A 250 -10.27 21.66 4.08
N ARG A 251 -10.92 21.47 5.23
CA ARG A 251 -11.35 20.14 5.70
C ARG A 251 -12.65 19.65 5.05
N ALA A 252 -13.29 20.47 4.24
CA ALA A 252 -14.58 20.15 3.63
C ALA A 252 -14.43 19.19 2.44
N GLY A 253 -13.35 19.31 1.67
CA GLY A 253 -13.04 18.45 0.52
C GLY A 253 -11.55 18.43 0.25
N ALA A 254 -11.14 17.72 -0.77
CA ALA A 254 -9.76 17.66 -1.27
C ALA A 254 -9.71 18.21 -2.70
N GLY A 255 -8.54 18.59 -3.17
CA GLY A 255 -8.34 18.94 -4.58
C GLY A 255 -8.79 17.78 -5.50
N VAL A 256 -9.50 18.12 -6.58
CA VAL A 256 -10.00 17.18 -7.58
C VAL A 256 -9.18 17.29 -8.85
N TYR A 257 -8.72 16.15 -9.33
CA TYR A 257 -7.83 16.02 -10.49
C TYR A 257 -8.48 15.14 -11.55
N SER A 258 -8.29 15.47 -12.82
CA SER A 258 -8.63 14.58 -13.92
C SER A 258 -7.75 13.34 -13.89
N ARG A 259 -8.34 12.14 -13.81
CA ARG A 259 -7.64 10.84 -13.72
C ARG A 259 -7.03 10.46 -15.07
N VAL A 260 -5.73 10.71 -15.27
CA VAL A 260 -5.04 10.57 -16.57
C VAL A 260 -5.21 9.17 -17.19
N ALA A 261 -5.17 8.11 -16.39
CA ALA A 261 -5.35 6.74 -16.87
C ALA A 261 -6.69 6.51 -17.59
N ALA A 262 -7.74 7.25 -17.22
CA ALA A 262 -9.06 7.16 -17.85
C ALA A 262 -9.07 7.69 -19.28
N PHE A 263 -8.11 8.55 -19.64
CA PHE A 263 -8.06 9.24 -20.94
C PHE A 263 -7.06 8.64 -21.93
N THR A 264 -6.55 7.43 -21.67
CA THR A 264 -5.53 6.77 -22.53
C THR A 264 -5.90 6.77 -24.02
N THR A 265 -7.16 6.45 -24.36
CA THR A 265 -7.64 6.41 -25.74
C THR A 265 -7.63 7.81 -26.37
N PHE A 266 -8.12 8.81 -25.66
CA PHE A 266 -8.13 10.20 -26.11
C PHE A 266 -6.69 10.72 -26.30
N LEU A 267 -5.83 10.57 -25.31
CA LEU A 267 -4.44 11.04 -25.34
C LEU A 267 -3.65 10.39 -26.48
N LYS A 268 -3.78 9.07 -26.70
CA LYS A 268 -3.20 8.39 -27.85
C LYS A 268 -3.72 8.96 -29.18
N SER A 269 -5.03 9.25 -29.29
CA SER A 269 -5.62 9.86 -30.47
C SER A 269 -5.13 11.28 -30.73
N ALA A 270 -4.61 11.96 -29.69
CA ALA A 270 -3.99 13.27 -29.76
C ALA A 270 -2.47 13.19 -30.03
N GLY A 271 -1.91 12.00 -30.26
CA GLY A 271 -0.49 11.82 -30.53
C GLY A 271 0.41 11.74 -29.30
N VAL A 272 -0.16 11.70 -28.09
CA VAL A 272 0.61 11.58 -26.85
C VAL A 272 1.19 10.16 -26.77
N PRO A 273 2.53 10.01 -26.64
CA PRO A 273 3.15 8.71 -26.46
C PRO A 273 2.90 8.19 -25.03
N PHE A 274 2.77 6.89 -24.93
CA PHE A 274 2.84 6.19 -23.64
C PHE A 274 4.11 5.36 -23.68
N ALA A 275 4.96 5.49 -22.67
CA ALA A 275 6.04 4.53 -22.50
C ALA A 275 5.45 3.12 -22.40
N PRO A 276 6.14 2.08 -22.88
CA PRO A 276 5.83 0.74 -22.42
C PRO A 276 5.78 0.80 -20.90
N ALA A 277 4.76 0.18 -20.30
CA ALA A 277 4.69 0.10 -18.84
C ALA A 277 6.08 -0.33 -18.35
N PRO A 278 6.72 0.39 -17.40
CA PRO A 278 7.93 -0.14 -16.81
C PRO A 278 7.59 -1.53 -16.30
N ASP A 279 8.53 -2.44 -16.43
CA ASP A 279 8.41 -3.72 -15.75
C ASP A 279 8.44 -3.41 -14.24
N LEU A 280 7.26 -3.25 -13.66
CA LEU A 280 7.09 -2.94 -12.23
C LEU A 280 7.60 -4.08 -11.35
N GLY A 281 8.15 -5.12 -11.98
CA GLY A 281 8.55 -6.33 -11.30
C GLY A 281 7.37 -7.06 -10.65
N PRO A 282 7.65 -8.11 -9.90
CA PRO A 282 6.62 -8.81 -9.13
C PRO A 282 6.10 -7.90 -8.01
N GLN A 283 4.79 -7.84 -7.84
CA GLN A 283 4.16 -7.11 -6.74
C GLN A 283 4.14 -7.95 -5.46
N PRO A 284 4.00 -7.32 -4.26
CA PRO A 284 3.95 -8.04 -3.00
C PRO A 284 2.90 -9.16 -3.04
N PRO A 285 3.28 -10.41 -2.73
CA PRO A 285 2.35 -11.53 -2.76
C PRO A 285 1.41 -11.48 -1.55
N THR A 286 0.35 -12.30 -1.59
CA THR A 286 -0.54 -12.49 -0.45
C THR A 286 -0.21 -13.82 0.23
N VAL A 287 -0.05 -13.79 1.55
CA VAL A 287 -0.05 -15.01 2.37
C VAL A 287 -1.51 -15.37 2.64
N ASP A 288 -2.03 -16.37 1.92
CA ASP A 288 -3.45 -16.75 1.97
C ASP A 288 -3.78 -17.58 3.21
N ARG A 289 -2.85 -18.47 3.59
CA ARG A 289 -3.07 -19.42 4.68
C ARG A 289 -1.76 -19.88 5.31
N VAL A 290 -1.77 -19.96 6.64
CA VAL A 290 -0.72 -20.61 7.41
C VAL A 290 -1.35 -21.74 8.23
N THR A 291 -0.78 -22.93 8.17
CA THR A 291 -1.12 -24.07 9.04
C THR A 291 0.12 -24.50 9.79
N SER A 292 -0.05 -24.97 11.03
CA SER A 292 1.07 -25.31 11.92
C SER A 292 1.09 -26.75 12.34
N THR A 293 2.28 -27.25 12.65
CA THR A 293 2.57 -28.36 13.52
C THR A 293 3.43 -27.86 14.68
N PRO A 294 3.77 -28.68 15.71
CA PRO A 294 4.61 -28.21 16.82
C PRO A 294 5.99 -27.65 16.41
N THR A 295 6.49 -28.06 15.24
CA THR A 295 7.85 -27.71 14.78
C THR A 295 7.90 -27.16 13.35
N SER A 296 6.76 -26.85 12.76
CA SER A 296 6.72 -26.33 11.38
C SER A 296 5.52 -25.45 11.09
N LEU A 297 5.66 -24.60 10.08
CA LEU A 297 4.59 -23.81 9.47
C LEU A 297 4.50 -24.16 7.98
N THR A 298 3.33 -24.50 7.48
CA THR A 298 3.06 -24.62 6.04
C THR A 298 2.32 -23.39 5.59
N VAL A 299 2.93 -22.64 4.68
CA VAL A 299 2.46 -21.33 4.19
C VAL A 299 2.00 -21.49 2.74
N THR A 300 0.81 -20.99 2.44
CA THR A 300 0.27 -20.88 1.07
C THR A 300 0.33 -19.42 0.66
N VAL A 301 0.86 -19.16 -0.52
CA VAL A 301 1.10 -17.82 -1.05
C VAL A 301 0.51 -17.74 -2.45
N SER A 302 -0.13 -16.60 -2.78
CA SER A 302 -0.60 -16.27 -4.12
C SER A 302 0.02 -14.98 -4.65
N ALA A 303 0.13 -14.89 -5.98
CA ALA A 303 0.59 -13.70 -6.67
C ALA A 303 -0.39 -12.54 -6.45
N ALA A 304 0.12 -11.32 -6.49
CA ALA A 304 -0.71 -10.13 -6.65
C ALA A 304 -1.46 -10.19 -7.99
N ALA A 305 -2.61 -9.49 -8.05
CA ALA A 305 -3.42 -9.43 -9.28
C ALA A 305 -2.74 -8.64 -10.42
N THR A 306 -1.69 -7.88 -10.12
CA THR A 306 -0.95 -7.01 -11.05
C THR A 306 0.55 -7.25 -10.91
N GLY A 307 1.33 -6.79 -11.88
CA GLY A 307 2.79 -6.95 -11.90
C GLY A 307 3.24 -8.19 -12.68
N THR A 308 4.56 -8.35 -12.76
CA THR A 308 5.18 -9.50 -13.43
C THR A 308 4.87 -10.79 -12.70
N THR A 309 4.55 -11.86 -13.44
CA THR A 309 4.33 -13.19 -12.86
C THR A 309 5.60 -13.67 -12.17
N PRO A 310 5.55 -14.03 -10.88
CA PRO A 310 6.72 -14.52 -10.17
C PRO A 310 7.20 -15.88 -10.66
N ASP A 311 8.52 -16.05 -10.74
CA ASP A 311 9.17 -17.35 -10.95
C ASP A 311 9.23 -18.15 -9.65
N SER A 312 9.32 -17.44 -8.52
CA SER A 312 9.37 -18.06 -7.20
C SER A 312 8.89 -17.11 -6.10
N TYR A 313 8.65 -17.68 -4.91
CA TYR A 313 8.45 -16.91 -3.67
C TYR A 313 9.48 -17.36 -2.63
N SER A 314 10.03 -16.41 -1.90
CA SER A 314 10.76 -16.68 -0.66
C SER A 314 9.85 -16.34 0.53
N VAL A 315 9.60 -17.32 1.39
CA VAL A 315 8.75 -17.19 2.58
C VAL A 315 9.65 -17.25 3.80
N SER A 316 9.55 -16.28 4.68
CA SER A 316 10.33 -16.19 5.92
C SER A 316 9.43 -16.18 7.15
N ALA A 317 9.91 -16.80 8.20
CA ALA A 317 9.37 -16.73 9.56
C ALA A 317 10.47 -16.22 10.49
N VAL A 318 10.22 -15.09 11.14
CA VAL A 318 11.20 -14.41 12.02
C VAL A 318 10.66 -14.48 13.45
N ASP A 319 11.47 -14.94 14.39
CA ASP A 319 11.13 -14.99 15.81
C ASP A 319 11.47 -13.65 16.52
N ASP A 320 11.10 -13.55 17.80
CA ASP A 320 11.35 -12.35 18.62
C ASP A 320 12.84 -12.03 18.82
N ALA A 321 13.72 -13.03 18.63
CA ALA A 321 15.17 -12.84 18.67
C ALA A 321 15.76 -12.42 17.32
N GLY A 322 14.94 -12.31 16.26
CA GLY A 322 15.35 -11.95 14.92
C GLY A 322 15.94 -13.12 14.12
N MET A 323 15.81 -14.37 14.61
CA MET A 323 16.23 -15.56 13.86
C MET A 323 15.27 -15.83 12.72
N VAL A 324 15.82 -16.01 11.51
CA VAL A 324 15.07 -16.23 10.29
C VAL A 324 15.10 -17.68 9.87
N SER A 325 13.93 -18.28 9.76
CA SER A 325 13.73 -19.59 9.10
C SER A 325 12.94 -19.35 7.81
N SER A 326 13.27 -20.05 6.72
CA SER A 326 12.64 -19.79 5.43
C SER A 326 12.38 -21.07 4.61
N CYS A 327 11.54 -20.91 3.60
CA CYS A 327 11.36 -21.87 2.52
C CYS A 327 11.08 -21.16 1.20
N THR A 328 11.29 -21.84 0.08
CA THR A 328 11.08 -21.32 -1.26
C THR A 328 9.96 -22.08 -1.96
N ILE A 329 9.18 -21.38 -2.77
CA ILE A 329 8.19 -21.93 -3.68
C ILE A 329 8.69 -21.65 -5.09
N GLU A 330 9.10 -22.68 -5.82
CA GLU A 330 9.59 -22.60 -7.19
C GLU A 330 8.44 -22.76 -8.19
N ALA A 331 8.48 -21.99 -9.29
CA ALA A 331 7.56 -22.07 -10.43
C ALA A 331 6.08 -22.26 -10.01
N PRO A 332 5.47 -21.31 -9.29
CA PRO A 332 4.13 -21.47 -8.74
C PRO A 332 3.09 -21.62 -9.86
N THR A 333 2.33 -22.71 -9.87
CA THR A 333 1.29 -22.95 -10.89
C THR A 333 0.12 -21.99 -10.68
N GLY A 334 -0.21 -21.20 -11.73
CA GLY A 334 -1.28 -20.19 -11.65
C GLY A 334 -1.02 -19.11 -10.61
N GLY A 335 0.26 -18.83 -10.30
CA GLY A 335 0.65 -17.81 -9.34
C GLY A 335 0.45 -18.19 -7.86
N THR A 336 0.02 -19.42 -7.56
CA THR A 336 -0.20 -19.89 -6.18
C THR A 336 0.71 -21.07 -5.88
N GLY A 337 1.31 -21.08 -4.70
CA GLY A 337 2.16 -22.14 -4.24
C GLY A 337 2.19 -22.29 -2.73
N ARG A 338 2.86 -23.33 -2.23
CA ARG A 338 3.04 -23.51 -0.80
C ARG A 338 4.40 -24.14 -0.49
N CYS A 339 4.94 -23.80 0.67
CA CYS A 339 6.13 -24.44 1.22
C CYS A 339 6.00 -24.64 2.73
N THR A 340 6.93 -25.38 3.31
CA THR A 340 6.92 -25.67 4.75
C THR A 340 8.25 -25.26 5.37
N ILE A 341 8.17 -24.37 6.35
CA ILE A 341 9.28 -23.96 7.20
C ILE A 341 9.34 -24.94 8.38
N THR A 342 10.48 -25.57 8.61
CA THR A 342 10.71 -26.58 9.64
C THR A 342 11.73 -26.10 10.68
N GLY A 343 11.86 -26.84 11.80
CA GLY A 343 12.84 -26.52 12.85
C GLY A 343 12.39 -25.41 13.80
N LEU A 344 11.10 -25.06 13.78
CA LEU A 344 10.51 -24.04 14.64
C LEU A 344 10.25 -24.56 16.06
N LEU A 345 10.14 -23.67 17.01
CA LEU A 345 9.83 -23.97 18.40
C LEU A 345 8.33 -23.80 18.66
N ALA A 346 7.72 -24.79 19.31
CA ALA A 346 6.32 -24.74 19.70
C ALA A 346 6.08 -23.59 20.70
N ALA A 347 4.92 -22.93 20.59
CA ALA A 347 4.49 -21.80 21.42
C ALA A 347 5.35 -20.53 21.31
N GLN A 348 6.24 -20.44 20.35
CA GLN A 348 6.97 -19.21 20.03
C GLN A 348 6.27 -18.44 18.93
N ASP A 349 6.19 -17.11 19.05
CA ASP A 349 5.65 -16.24 18.00
C ASP A 349 6.64 -16.14 16.84
N TYR A 350 6.12 -16.26 15.61
CA TYR A 350 6.85 -16.04 14.38
C TYR A 350 6.11 -15.05 13.50
N THR A 351 6.80 -14.00 13.06
CA THR A 351 6.31 -13.09 12.04
C THR A 351 6.59 -13.69 10.67
N VAL A 352 5.54 -14.07 9.94
CA VAL A 352 5.61 -14.66 8.60
C VAL A 352 5.37 -13.61 7.54
N THR A 353 6.28 -13.52 6.57
CA THR A 353 6.18 -12.69 5.36
C THR A 353 6.61 -13.48 4.14
N ALA A 354 6.21 -13.03 2.96
CA ALA A 354 6.62 -13.59 1.68
C ALA A 354 7.03 -12.45 0.73
N ILE A 355 8.03 -12.70 -0.11
CA ILE A 355 8.42 -11.85 -1.24
C ILE A 355 8.28 -12.65 -2.53
N ALA A 356 7.91 -11.98 -3.61
CA ALA A 356 7.84 -12.54 -4.96
C ALA A 356 9.11 -12.18 -5.74
N ILE A 357 9.62 -13.12 -6.54
CA ILE A 357 10.86 -12.98 -7.32
C ILE A 357 10.53 -13.29 -8.78
N ALA A 358 10.98 -12.44 -9.70
CA ALA A 358 10.88 -12.62 -11.15
C ALA A 358 12.21 -12.20 -11.81
N GLY A 359 13.02 -13.15 -12.25
CA GLY A 359 14.40 -12.89 -12.67
C GLY A 359 15.20 -12.23 -11.55
N ASP A 360 15.78 -11.05 -11.84
CA ASP A 360 16.54 -10.24 -10.89
C ASP A 360 15.66 -9.28 -10.05
N LEU A 361 14.36 -9.23 -10.33
CA LEU A 361 13.43 -8.33 -9.65
C LEU A 361 12.80 -8.98 -8.42
N VAL A 362 12.70 -8.22 -7.32
CA VAL A 362 12.16 -8.69 -6.04
C VAL A 362 11.08 -7.72 -5.57
N SER A 363 9.96 -8.24 -5.12
CA SER A 363 8.87 -7.42 -4.58
C SER A 363 9.17 -6.89 -3.18
N ALA A 364 8.41 -5.89 -2.73
CA ALA A 364 8.27 -5.62 -1.31
C ALA A 364 7.66 -6.83 -0.58
N PRO A 365 7.86 -6.98 0.74
CA PRO A 365 7.26 -8.06 1.52
C PRO A 365 5.73 -7.99 1.54
N SER A 366 5.09 -9.15 1.65
CA SER A 366 3.66 -9.26 1.95
C SER A 366 3.30 -8.60 3.29
N LYS A 367 2.01 -8.43 3.54
CA LYS A 367 1.52 -8.14 4.89
C LYS A 367 2.00 -9.23 5.85
N ALA A 368 2.56 -8.83 6.99
CA ALA A 368 3.03 -9.73 8.02
C ALA A 368 1.88 -10.43 8.75
N ILE A 369 2.06 -11.71 9.07
CA ILE A 369 1.13 -12.52 9.87
C ILE A 369 1.91 -13.09 11.05
N VAL A 370 1.43 -12.85 12.27
CA VAL A 370 2.01 -13.47 13.47
C VAL A 370 1.31 -14.78 13.73
N VAL A 371 2.09 -15.85 13.92
CA VAL A 371 1.57 -17.22 14.11
C VAL A 371 2.49 -18.03 15.04
N GLN A 372 1.91 -18.91 15.84
CA GLN A 372 2.64 -19.87 16.69
C GLN A 372 2.58 -21.28 16.11
N PRO A 373 3.70 -22.02 16.08
CA PRO A 373 3.66 -23.47 15.86
C PRO A 373 2.94 -24.16 17.00
N VAL A 374 1.86 -24.84 16.70
CA VAL A 374 0.99 -25.55 17.67
C VAL A 374 0.51 -26.87 17.07
N GLY A 375 0.12 -27.79 17.92
CA GLY A 375 -0.38 -29.08 17.42
C GLY A 375 -0.91 -30.01 18.49
N LEU A 376 -1.13 -31.26 18.10
CA LEU A 376 -1.55 -32.32 19.02
C LEU A 376 -0.55 -32.47 20.18
N PRO A 377 -1.00 -32.84 21.39
CA PRO A 377 -0.10 -33.11 22.48
C PRO A 377 0.83 -34.27 22.14
N SER A 378 2.03 -34.29 22.74
CA SER A 378 2.96 -35.39 22.60
C SER A 378 2.32 -36.69 23.06
N THR A 379 2.64 -37.80 22.39
CA THR A 379 2.18 -39.12 22.84
C THR A 379 2.80 -39.46 24.22
N PRO A 380 2.00 -39.58 25.29
CA PRO A 380 2.54 -39.87 26.61
C PRO A 380 3.14 -41.26 26.66
N ARG A 381 4.05 -41.48 27.59
CA ARG A 381 4.72 -42.77 27.78
C ARG A 381 4.63 -43.21 29.25
N ILE A 382 4.05 -44.40 29.52
CA ILE A 382 4.08 -44.99 30.83
C ILE A 382 5.45 -45.67 30.99
N THR A 383 6.28 -45.17 31.88
CA THR A 383 7.66 -45.66 32.15
C THR A 383 7.74 -46.50 33.38
N TYR A 384 6.75 -46.40 34.26
CA TYR A 384 6.64 -47.28 35.45
C TYR A 384 5.18 -47.61 35.74
N ALA A 385 4.93 -48.87 36.13
CA ALA A 385 3.63 -49.34 36.60
C ALA A 385 3.81 -50.45 37.63
N LYS A 386 3.31 -50.25 38.85
CA LYS A 386 3.43 -51.24 39.94
C LYS A 386 2.16 -51.35 40.76
N ALA A 387 1.59 -52.56 40.83
CA ALA A 387 0.48 -52.88 41.71
C ALA A 387 0.93 -52.97 43.17
N GLN A 388 0.11 -52.43 44.07
CA GLN A 388 0.28 -52.44 45.51
C GLN A 388 -0.89 -53.21 46.18
N ARG A 389 -0.69 -53.70 47.42
CA ARG A 389 -1.74 -54.37 48.17
C ARG A 389 -2.91 -53.44 48.45
N GLY A 390 -4.13 -53.93 48.48
CA GLY A 390 -5.35 -53.19 48.76
C GLY A 390 -5.97 -52.53 47.50
N GLY A 391 -5.66 -53.04 46.31
CA GLY A 391 -6.29 -52.60 45.06
C GLY A 391 -5.78 -51.26 44.56
N PHE A 392 -4.52 -50.91 44.82
CA PHE A 392 -3.85 -49.69 44.32
C PHE A 392 -2.79 -50.04 43.28
N ALA A 393 -2.50 -49.07 42.37
CA ALA A 393 -1.34 -49.14 41.53
C ALA A 393 -0.80 -47.73 41.24
N GLY A 394 0.54 -47.59 41.33
CA GLY A 394 1.25 -46.35 41.02
C GLY A 394 1.86 -46.40 39.61
N PHE A 395 1.85 -45.25 38.94
CA PHE A 395 2.37 -45.09 37.60
C PHE A 395 3.25 -43.84 37.52
N ILE A 396 4.24 -43.89 36.62
CA ILE A 396 4.99 -42.72 36.16
C ILE A 396 4.75 -42.60 34.66
N VAL A 397 4.37 -41.43 34.26
CA VAL A 397 4.06 -41.08 32.87
C VAL A 397 4.93 -39.91 32.44
N ASP A 398 5.72 -40.09 31.40
CA ASP A 398 6.59 -39.09 30.80
C ASP A 398 5.98 -38.53 29.50
N ASN A 399 6.63 -37.53 28.96
CA ASN A 399 6.29 -36.89 27.68
C ASN A 399 4.92 -36.19 27.72
N LEU A 400 4.66 -35.42 28.77
CA LEU A 400 3.41 -34.67 28.98
C LEU A 400 3.51 -33.26 28.43
N HIS A 401 3.81 -33.12 27.12
CA HIS A 401 3.95 -31.81 26.46
C HIS A 401 2.70 -31.47 25.67
N GLY A 402 2.25 -30.24 25.82
CA GLY A 402 1.08 -29.70 25.11
C GLY A 402 1.36 -29.17 23.70
N ASN A 403 2.65 -29.11 23.28
CA ASN A 403 3.08 -28.69 21.94
C ASN A 403 2.46 -27.37 21.49
N GLY A 404 2.66 -26.33 22.30
CA GLY A 404 2.16 -24.97 22.00
C GLY A 404 0.77 -24.65 22.55
N SER A 405 0.03 -25.64 23.07
CA SER A 405 -1.25 -25.44 23.75
C SER A 405 -1.25 -26.16 25.09
N PRO A 406 -1.78 -25.59 26.17
CA PRO A 406 -1.86 -26.23 27.50
C PRO A 406 -2.61 -27.55 27.43
N LEU A 407 -2.17 -28.53 28.25
CA LEU A 407 -2.92 -29.78 28.40
C LEU A 407 -4.21 -29.52 29.18
N THR A 408 -5.36 -29.78 28.54
CA THR A 408 -6.72 -29.67 29.13
C THR A 408 -7.17 -30.99 29.80
N GLU A 409 -6.58 -32.12 29.41
CA GLU A 409 -6.84 -33.44 30.01
C GLU A 409 -5.52 -34.18 30.25
N ARG A 410 -5.38 -34.78 31.43
CA ARG A 410 -4.29 -35.70 31.81
C ARG A 410 -4.90 -36.82 32.66
N VAL A 411 -5.14 -37.97 32.05
CA VAL A 411 -5.87 -39.09 32.70
C VAL A 411 -5.18 -40.43 32.43
N LEU A 412 -4.98 -41.20 33.48
CA LEU A 412 -4.70 -42.64 33.42
C LEU A 412 -6.01 -43.41 33.39
N ARG A 413 -6.20 -44.28 32.42
CA ARG A 413 -7.38 -45.14 32.28
C ARG A 413 -6.95 -46.61 32.32
N CYS A 414 -7.52 -47.38 33.23
CA CYS A 414 -7.29 -48.83 33.35
C CYS A 414 -8.59 -49.60 33.12
N THR A 415 -8.56 -50.59 32.24
CA THR A 415 -9.70 -51.45 31.86
C THR A 415 -9.36 -52.90 32.12
N SER A 416 -10.34 -53.72 32.57
CA SER A 416 -10.25 -55.16 32.72
C SER A 416 -11.58 -55.79 32.30
N ARG A 417 -11.54 -57.00 31.79
CA ARG A 417 -12.75 -57.75 31.38
C ARG A 417 -13.64 -58.04 32.59
N GLY A 418 -14.89 -57.65 32.51
CA GLY A 418 -15.86 -57.84 33.59
C GLY A 418 -15.75 -56.80 34.74
N GLU A 419 -14.79 -55.90 34.70
CA GLU A 419 -14.57 -54.88 35.74
C GLU A 419 -14.96 -53.50 35.30
N THR A 420 -15.28 -52.63 36.24
CA THR A 420 -15.51 -51.22 35.98
C THR A 420 -14.20 -50.54 35.55
N THR A 421 -14.24 -49.74 34.46
CA THR A 421 -13.13 -48.90 34.06
C THR A 421 -12.74 -47.93 35.17
N ARG A 422 -11.47 -47.90 35.52
CA ARG A 422 -10.90 -46.99 36.52
C ARG A 422 -10.17 -45.85 35.83
N ARG A 423 -10.30 -44.66 36.39
CA ARG A 423 -9.61 -43.44 35.92
C ARG A 423 -8.96 -42.72 37.09
N ALA A 424 -7.79 -42.15 36.88
CA ALA A 424 -7.09 -41.30 37.84
C ALA A 424 -6.44 -40.12 37.10
N PRO A 425 -6.35 -38.95 37.69
CA PRO A 425 -5.59 -37.84 37.13
C PRO A 425 -4.10 -38.22 37.07
N ILE A 426 -3.40 -37.69 36.07
CA ILE A 426 -1.95 -37.69 35.99
C ILE A 426 -1.50 -36.28 36.43
N GLU A 427 -0.74 -36.21 37.50
CA GLU A 427 -0.21 -34.94 38.03
C GLU A 427 0.80 -34.29 37.05
N SER A 428 1.11 -33.03 37.24
CA SER A 428 2.03 -32.30 36.33
C SER A 428 3.42 -32.93 36.24
N GLN A 429 3.91 -33.51 37.32
CA GLN A 429 5.18 -34.26 37.37
C GLN A 429 5.08 -35.68 36.84
N GLY A 430 3.95 -36.11 36.26
CA GLY A 430 3.77 -37.39 35.65
C GLY A 430 3.35 -38.54 36.61
N LEU A 431 3.10 -38.26 37.89
CA LEU A 431 2.65 -39.28 38.84
C LEU A 431 1.14 -39.54 38.68
N ALA A 432 0.73 -40.80 38.76
CA ALA A 432 -0.66 -41.19 38.86
C ALA A 432 -0.85 -42.35 39.82
N LEU A 433 -1.86 -42.25 40.67
CA LEU A 433 -2.26 -43.32 41.59
C LEU A 433 -3.69 -43.75 41.29
N ILE A 434 -3.87 -44.97 40.87
CA ILE A 434 -5.20 -45.55 40.64
C ILE A 434 -5.60 -46.47 41.80
N SER A 435 -6.86 -46.45 42.17
CA SER A 435 -7.41 -47.23 43.29
C SER A 435 -8.61 -48.04 42.88
N ARG A 436 -9.09 -48.90 43.81
CA ARG A 436 -10.25 -49.77 43.65
C ARG A 436 -10.11 -50.74 42.49
N LEU A 437 -8.91 -51.24 42.29
CA LEU A 437 -8.62 -52.36 41.37
C LEU A 437 -9.02 -53.66 42.11
N SER A 438 -9.72 -54.58 41.40
CA SER A 438 -10.12 -55.86 41.96
C SER A 438 -8.89 -56.82 42.07
N PRO A 439 -8.51 -57.31 43.28
CA PRO A 439 -7.36 -58.19 43.44
C PRO A 439 -7.43 -59.37 42.50
N GLY A 440 -6.30 -59.70 41.86
CA GLY A 440 -6.19 -60.81 40.90
C GLY A 440 -6.61 -60.50 39.49
N ALA A 441 -7.35 -59.36 39.26
CA ALA A 441 -7.78 -58.97 37.93
C ALA A 441 -6.61 -58.37 37.13
N LYS A 442 -6.59 -58.67 35.81
CA LYS A 442 -5.59 -58.18 34.87
C LYS A 442 -6.10 -56.90 34.18
N TYR A 443 -5.46 -55.78 34.48
CA TYR A 443 -5.80 -54.46 33.94
C TYR A 443 -4.87 -54.06 32.78
N ARG A 444 -5.47 -53.47 31.74
CA ARG A 444 -4.78 -52.77 30.66
C ARG A 444 -4.91 -51.27 30.91
N CYS A 445 -3.80 -50.61 31.14
CA CYS A 445 -3.76 -49.18 31.50
C CYS A 445 -3.09 -48.35 30.42
N GLU A 446 -3.67 -47.19 30.12
CA GLU A 446 -3.23 -46.21 29.14
C GLU A 446 -3.24 -44.81 29.73
N ALA A 447 -2.25 -44.02 29.42
CA ALA A 447 -2.23 -42.58 29.69
C ALA A 447 -2.84 -41.83 28.51
N ILE A 448 -3.72 -40.88 28.78
CA ILE A 448 -4.43 -40.07 27.81
C ILE A 448 -4.17 -38.60 28.17
N VAL A 449 -3.72 -37.82 27.19
CA VAL A 449 -3.58 -36.38 27.29
C VAL A 449 -4.35 -35.69 26.16
N ALA A 450 -4.89 -34.54 26.42
CA ALA A 450 -5.54 -33.72 25.39
C ALA A 450 -5.17 -32.23 25.55
N ASN A 451 -5.23 -31.52 24.46
CA ASN A 451 -5.21 -30.06 24.38
C ASN A 451 -6.30 -29.59 23.40
N ASP A 452 -6.35 -28.29 23.06
CA ASP A 452 -7.37 -27.75 22.15
C ASP A 452 -7.28 -28.27 20.72
N TYR A 453 -6.15 -28.88 20.33
CA TYR A 453 -5.90 -29.44 19.00
C TYR A 453 -6.24 -30.95 18.90
N GLY A 454 -6.46 -31.62 20.03
CA GLY A 454 -6.88 -33.02 20.07
C GLY A 454 -6.29 -33.81 21.19
N ARG A 455 -6.23 -35.13 20.99
CA ARG A 455 -5.88 -36.13 22.03
C ARG A 455 -4.77 -37.06 21.58
N ALA A 456 -3.85 -37.41 22.50
CA ALA A 456 -2.86 -38.46 22.34
C ALA A 456 -2.98 -39.51 23.44
N THR A 457 -2.70 -40.80 23.10
CA THR A 457 -2.83 -41.94 24.03
C THR A 457 -1.56 -42.79 23.98
N SER A 458 -1.06 -43.19 25.15
CA SER A 458 0.13 -44.04 25.28
C SER A 458 -0.09 -45.44 24.74
N ARG A 459 1.00 -46.17 24.53
CA ARG A 459 0.92 -47.64 24.50
C ARG A 459 0.41 -48.13 25.85
N ALA A 460 -0.43 -49.17 25.81
CA ALA A 460 -0.96 -49.74 27.00
C ALA A 460 0.11 -50.56 27.76
N VAL A 461 0.08 -50.48 29.08
CA VAL A 461 0.78 -51.37 29.98
C VAL A 461 -0.21 -52.33 30.67
N THR A 462 0.21 -53.52 30.97
CA THR A 462 -0.64 -54.50 31.65
C THR A 462 -0.10 -54.80 33.05
N LEU A 463 -0.96 -54.82 34.04
CA LEU A 463 -0.63 -55.21 35.40
C LEU A 463 -1.72 -56.09 36.01
N VAL A 464 -1.36 -56.90 37.00
CA VAL A 464 -2.29 -57.74 37.84
C VAL A 464 -2.42 -57.05 39.18
N ALA A 465 -3.67 -56.66 39.57
CA ALA A 465 -3.94 -55.99 40.84
C ALA A 465 -3.63 -56.94 42.03
N LYS A 466 -3.12 -56.36 43.12
CA LYS A 466 -2.76 -57.17 44.35
C LYS A 466 -3.70 -56.83 45.49
#